data_567acdae157816b5e1728bcb681b3103
#
_entry.id   567acdae157816b5e1728bcb681b3103
#
_cell.length_a   1.000
_cell.length_b   1.000
_cell.length_c   1.000
_cell.angle_alpha   90.00
_cell.angle_beta   90.00
_cell.angle_gamma   90.00
#
_symmetry.space_group_name_H-M   'P 1'
#
loop_
_entity.id
_entity.type
_entity.pdbx_description
1 polymer ?
#
loop_
_entity_poly.entity_id
_entity_poly.type
_entity_poly.pdbx_seq_one_letter_code
_entity_poly.pdbx_strand_id
1 'polypeptide(L)'
;KIKQLHQKYSQKNIFTLPIGGLYRYRKSGEDHQHQGRLIHLLQSAVGKGSYEQYKKYSSGINSLPPINLRDLLQFKKLKKSIDIKEVEPVEEILKRFGSGSLSHGALSAEAHEVLAIGMNRIKGASCSGEGGEDSKRFKILPNGDSANSRVKQIASARFGVTVDYLNNANEIEIKMAQGAKPGEGGQLPGFKVTKEIARLRHSTTGVTLISPPPHHDIYSIEDLAQLIYDLKQINPKARVSVKLVASSGIGTIAAGVAKAKADIILISGHSGGTGASPQTSIKYAGVPWEMGLTEANQI
;
A
#
# COMPACT_ATOMS: atom_id res chain seq x y z
N LYS A 1 9.78 -20.95 23.60
CA LYS A 1 10.72 -20.29 22.67
C LYS A 1 11.65 -19.32 23.41
N ILE A 2 11.14 -18.33 24.19
CA ILE A 2 11.97 -17.37 24.96
C ILE A 2 12.89 -18.09 25.97
N LYS A 3 12.36 -19.02 26.77
CA LYS A 3 13.18 -19.85 27.71
C LYS A 3 14.26 -20.64 26.97
N GLN A 4 13.94 -21.24 25.81
CA GLN A 4 14.89 -21.99 25.00
C GLN A 4 15.99 -21.09 24.42
N LEU A 5 15.65 -19.88 23.97
CA LEU A 5 16.60 -18.89 23.51
C LEU A 5 17.50 -18.42 24.65
N HIS A 6 16.92 -18.12 25.83
CA HIS A 6 17.69 -17.74 27.00
C HIS A 6 18.68 -18.82 27.42
N GLN A 7 18.24 -20.08 27.51
CA GLN A 7 19.14 -21.22 27.80
C GLN A 7 20.24 -21.39 26.75
N LYS A 8 19.89 -21.24 25.47
CA LYS A 8 20.86 -21.33 24.36
C LYS A 8 21.97 -20.26 24.46
N TYR A 9 21.63 -19.04 24.88
CA TYR A 9 22.58 -17.95 24.96
C TYR A 9 23.31 -17.86 26.33
N SER A 10 22.70 -18.32 27.42
CA SER A 10 23.35 -18.33 28.74
C SER A 10 24.37 -19.46 28.90
N GLN A 11 24.33 -20.51 28.08
CA GLN A 11 25.24 -21.64 28.17
C GLN A 11 26.44 -21.57 27.21
N LYS A 12 26.53 -20.57 26.37
CA LYS A 12 27.65 -20.41 25.43
C LYS A 12 28.59 -19.29 25.87
N ASN A 13 29.88 -19.59 25.88
CA ASN A 13 30.89 -18.56 25.79
C ASN A 13 30.67 -17.81 24.49
N ILE A 14 30.07 -16.61 24.55
CA ILE A 14 29.66 -15.82 23.39
C ILE A 14 30.89 -15.09 22.84
N PHE A 15 31.79 -15.81 22.18
CA PHE A 15 32.86 -15.19 21.40
C PHE A 15 32.37 -14.73 20.01
N THR A 16 31.20 -15.20 19.54
CA THR A 16 30.59 -14.82 18.28
C THR A 16 29.13 -14.41 18.49
N LEU A 17 28.84 -13.14 18.28
CA LEU A 17 27.47 -12.66 18.23
C LEU A 17 26.77 -13.13 16.96
N PRO A 18 25.43 -13.31 16.99
CA PRO A 18 24.65 -13.53 15.77
C PRO A 18 24.91 -12.42 14.75
N ILE A 19 24.92 -12.79 13.47
CA ILE A 19 25.15 -11.82 12.37
C ILE A 19 24.10 -10.71 12.41
N GLY A 20 22.91 -11.00 12.92
CA GLY A 20 21.79 -10.08 12.93
C GLY A 20 21.23 -9.86 11.53
N GLY A 21 20.75 -8.65 11.26
CA GLY A 21 20.21 -8.32 9.95
C GLY A 21 18.73 -7.94 9.99
N LEU A 22 18.12 -7.77 11.17
CA LEU A 22 16.70 -7.45 11.32
C LEU A 22 16.29 -6.20 10.54
N TYR A 23 17.11 -5.15 10.57
CA TYR A 23 16.82 -3.87 9.90
C TYR A 23 17.35 -3.78 8.47
N ARG A 24 18.43 -4.49 8.19
CA ARG A 24 19.04 -4.55 6.85
C ARG A 24 19.46 -5.97 6.55
N TYR A 25 19.15 -6.44 5.34
CA TYR A 25 19.58 -7.74 4.88
C TYR A 25 21.11 -7.90 5.04
N ARG A 26 21.52 -9.01 5.65
CA ARG A 26 22.90 -9.48 5.73
C ARG A 26 22.98 -10.93 5.28
N LYS A 27 24.00 -11.23 4.49
CA LYS A 27 24.25 -12.63 4.09
C LYS A 27 24.44 -13.50 5.34
N SER A 28 23.77 -14.63 5.40
CA SER A 28 23.74 -15.54 6.57
C SER A 28 23.18 -14.92 7.87
N GLY A 29 22.52 -13.77 7.78
CA GLY A 29 21.77 -13.17 8.87
C GLY A 29 20.32 -13.60 8.91
N GLU A 30 19.46 -12.74 9.46
CA GLU A 30 18.02 -13.01 9.53
C GLU A 30 17.37 -13.01 8.14
N ASP A 31 16.34 -13.86 7.98
CA ASP A 31 15.59 -13.96 6.74
C ASP A 31 14.72 -12.71 6.50
N HIS A 32 14.70 -12.27 5.25
CA HIS A 32 13.84 -11.19 4.76
C HIS A 32 13.02 -11.66 3.58
N GLN A 33 11.78 -11.18 3.47
CA GLN A 33 10.91 -11.43 2.31
C GLN A 33 11.57 -10.95 1.00
N HIS A 34 12.24 -9.78 1.06
CA HIS A 34 12.95 -9.20 -0.08
C HIS A 34 14.45 -9.43 0.06
N GLN A 35 14.93 -10.54 -0.48
CA GLN A 35 16.36 -10.87 -0.54
C GLN A 35 16.97 -10.36 -1.85
N GLY A 36 18.19 -9.80 -1.78
CA GLY A 36 18.86 -9.20 -2.95
C GLY A 36 18.96 -10.14 -4.15
N ARG A 37 19.22 -11.44 -3.93
CA ARG A 37 19.26 -12.45 -5.01
C ARG A 37 17.91 -12.59 -5.72
N LEU A 38 16.81 -12.62 -4.98
CA LEU A 38 15.47 -12.78 -5.54
C LEU A 38 15.03 -11.53 -6.29
N ILE A 39 15.35 -10.34 -5.74
CA ILE A 39 15.09 -9.06 -6.44
C ILE A 39 15.87 -9.00 -7.75
N HIS A 40 17.15 -9.41 -7.76
CA HIS A 40 17.94 -9.46 -8.99
C HIS A 40 17.36 -10.42 -10.03
N LEU A 41 16.86 -11.58 -9.62
CA LEU A 41 16.16 -12.51 -10.52
C LEU A 41 14.90 -11.86 -11.12
N LEU A 42 14.10 -11.16 -10.32
CA LEU A 42 12.92 -10.45 -10.79
C LEU A 42 13.29 -9.34 -11.79
N GLN A 43 14.26 -8.51 -11.46
CA GLN A 43 14.74 -7.43 -12.35
C GLN A 43 15.27 -8.00 -13.67
N SER A 44 16.05 -9.08 -13.60
CA SER A 44 16.57 -9.76 -14.79
C SER A 44 15.46 -10.40 -15.62
N ALA A 45 14.45 -10.99 -14.98
CA ALA A 45 13.29 -11.57 -15.67
C ALA A 45 12.52 -10.50 -16.43
N VAL A 46 12.26 -9.36 -15.79
CA VAL A 46 11.53 -8.24 -16.39
C VAL A 46 12.35 -7.60 -17.52
N GLY A 47 13.62 -7.27 -17.26
CA GLY A 47 14.48 -6.58 -18.26
C GLY A 47 14.77 -7.42 -19.51
N LYS A 48 14.76 -8.76 -19.40
CA LYS A 48 14.99 -9.69 -20.52
C LYS A 48 13.71 -10.30 -21.09
N GLY A 49 12.54 -10.02 -20.51
CA GLY A 49 11.29 -10.70 -20.86
C GLY A 49 11.33 -12.21 -20.64
N SER A 50 12.13 -12.70 -19.68
CA SER A 50 12.39 -14.13 -19.49
C SER A 50 11.47 -14.77 -18.45
N TYR A 51 10.49 -15.54 -18.93
CA TYR A 51 9.60 -16.31 -18.07
C TYR A 51 10.33 -17.40 -17.27
N GLU A 52 11.42 -17.97 -17.81
CA GLU A 52 12.24 -18.93 -17.08
C GLU A 52 12.88 -18.32 -15.84
N GLN A 53 13.42 -17.10 -15.95
CA GLN A 53 13.97 -16.40 -14.79
C GLN A 53 12.88 -15.99 -13.79
N TYR A 54 11.68 -15.62 -14.28
CA TYR A 54 10.53 -15.39 -13.42
C TYR A 54 10.13 -16.64 -12.63
N LYS A 55 10.14 -17.82 -13.25
CA LYS A 55 9.90 -19.10 -12.53
C LYS A 55 10.95 -19.34 -11.44
N LYS A 56 12.22 -19.06 -11.69
CA LYS A 56 13.28 -19.16 -10.67
C LYS A 56 13.05 -18.20 -9.51
N TYR A 57 12.62 -16.98 -9.80
CA TYR A 57 12.21 -16.01 -8.79
C TYR A 57 11.01 -16.51 -7.97
N SER A 58 9.95 -16.94 -8.62
CA SER A 58 8.73 -17.43 -7.98
C SER A 58 8.99 -18.64 -7.10
N SER A 59 9.74 -19.62 -7.61
CA SER A 59 10.17 -20.79 -6.84
C SER A 59 11.01 -20.40 -5.63
N GLY A 60 11.92 -19.44 -5.79
CA GLY A 60 12.74 -18.91 -4.70
C GLY A 60 11.90 -18.26 -3.59
N ILE A 61 10.91 -17.44 -3.94
CA ILE A 61 9.98 -16.81 -2.98
C ILE A 61 9.18 -17.89 -2.23
N ASN A 62 8.62 -18.87 -2.95
CA ASN A 62 7.79 -19.92 -2.37
C ASN A 62 8.58 -20.91 -1.49
N SER A 63 9.91 -20.93 -1.58
CA SER A 63 10.78 -21.77 -0.76
C SER A 63 11.34 -21.04 0.49
N LEU A 64 11.02 -19.78 0.68
CA LEU A 64 11.42 -19.05 1.89
C LEU A 64 10.74 -19.62 3.13
N PRO A 65 11.40 -19.58 4.29
CA PRO A 65 10.73 -19.89 5.56
C PRO A 65 9.60 -18.87 5.80
N PRO A 66 8.55 -19.24 6.56
CA PRO A 66 7.47 -18.32 6.89
C PRO A 66 7.98 -17.07 7.61
N ILE A 67 7.74 -15.90 7.03
CA ILE A 67 8.13 -14.60 7.56
C ILE A 67 6.89 -13.79 7.95
N ASN A 68 5.83 -13.90 7.16
CA ASN A 68 4.55 -13.24 7.39
C ASN A 68 3.45 -14.25 7.71
N LEU A 69 2.36 -13.79 8.31
CA LEU A 69 1.20 -14.64 8.62
C LEU A 69 0.66 -15.36 7.38
N ARG A 70 0.59 -14.67 6.24
CA ARG A 70 0.13 -15.25 4.96
C ARG A 70 0.94 -16.46 4.49
N ASP A 71 2.22 -16.54 4.87
CA ASP A 71 3.10 -17.63 4.48
C ASP A 71 2.73 -18.96 5.19
N LEU A 72 1.90 -18.88 6.24
CA LEU A 72 1.31 -20.00 6.95
C LEU A 72 -0.06 -20.41 6.42
N LEU A 73 -0.66 -19.61 5.54
CA LEU A 73 -1.98 -19.87 4.97
C LEU A 73 -1.86 -20.69 3.69
N GLN A 74 -2.90 -21.47 3.40
CA GLN A 74 -3.03 -22.25 2.18
C GLN A 74 -4.39 -22.01 1.55
N PHE A 75 -4.43 -22.02 0.22
CA PHE A 75 -5.71 -22.00 -0.48
C PHE A 75 -6.52 -23.26 -0.18
N LYS A 76 -7.78 -23.07 0.17
CA LYS A 76 -8.71 -24.18 0.34
C LYS A 76 -8.95 -24.84 -1.01
N LYS A 77 -8.48 -26.07 -1.15
CA LYS A 77 -8.70 -26.86 -2.38
C LYS A 77 -10.09 -27.46 -2.38
N LEU A 78 -10.79 -27.33 -3.50
CA LEU A 78 -12.03 -28.05 -3.74
C LEU A 78 -11.75 -29.52 -4.06
N LYS A 79 -12.69 -30.41 -3.76
CA LYS A 79 -12.57 -31.84 -4.06
C LYS A 79 -12.57 -32.13 -5.57
N LYS A 80 -13.24 -31.30 -6.37
CA LYS A 80 -13.34 -31.42 -7.82
C LYS A 80 -12.91 -30.08 -8.46
N SER A 81 -12.10 -30.15 -9.51
CA SER A 81 -11.79 -28.99 -10.34
C SER A 81 -13.00 -28.57 -11.17
N ILE A 82 -13.13 -27.28 -11.43
CA ILE A 82 -14.08 -26.73 -12.38
C ILE A 82 -13.52 -26.77 -13.81
N ASP A 83 -14.37 -26.69 -14.81
CA ASP A 83 -13.93 -26.57 -16.21
C ASP A 83 -13.17 -25.25 -16.40
N ILE A 84 -12.15 -25.25 -17.26
CA ILE A 84 -11.34 -24.05 -17.55
C ILE A 84 -12.20 -22.90 -18.10
N LYS A 85 -13.31 -23.21 -18.78
CA LYS A 85 -14.26 -22.23 -19.30
C LYS A 85 -15.06 -21.51 -18.21
N GLU A 86 -15.17 -22.10 -17.03
CA GLU A 86 -15.83 -21.53 -15.86
C GLU A 86 -14.84 -20.70 -15.01
N VAL A 87 -13.54 -20.77 -15.29
CA VAL A 87 -12.52 -19.97 -14.62
C VAL A 87 -12.59 -18.54 -15.14
N GLU A 88 -12.62 -17.58 -14.22
CA GLU A 88 -12.63 -16.16 -14.57
C GLU A 88 -11.40 -15.79 -15.42
N PRO A 89 -11.58 -15.06 -16.55
CA PRO A 89 -10.48 -14.62 -17.39
C PRO A 89 -9.52 -13.68 -16.65
N VAL A 90 -8.22 -13.75 -17.00
CA VAL A 90 -7.17 -12.93 -16.38
C VAL A 90 -7.49 -11.44 -16.50
N GLU A 91 -8.05 -10.98 -17.61
CA GLU A 91 -8.44 -9.59 -17.87
C GLU A 91 -9.50 -9.09 -16.87
N GLU A 92 -10.40 -9.95 -16.43
CA GLU A 92 -11.41 -9.60 -15.42
C GLU A 92 -10.80 -9.59 -14.00
N ILE A 93 -9.92 -10.55 -13.72
CA ILE A 93 -9.17 -10.59 -12.46
C ILE A 93 -8.33 -9.33 -12.28
N LEU A 94 -7.61 -8.89 -13.33
CA LEU A 94 -6.73 -7.72 -13.29
C LEU A 94 -7.47 -6.42 -12.97
N LYS A 95 -8.74 -6.29 -13.32
CA LYS A 95 -9.57 -5.10 -12.97
C LYS A 95 -9.72 -4.88 -11.46
N ARG A 96 -9.52 -5.90 -10.65
CA ARG A 96 -9.58 -5.85 -9.19
C ARG A 96 -8.22 -5.61 -8.53
N PHE A 97 -7.15 -5.57 -9.31
CA PHE A 97 -5.82 -5.29 -8.79
C PHE A 97 -5.56 -3.78 -8.71
N GLY A 98 -5.06 -3.35 -7.56
CA GLY A 98 -4.63 -1.98 -7.33
C GLY A 98 -3.20 -1.93 -6.79
N SER A 99 -2.48 -0.87 -7.10
CA SER A 99 -1.24 -0.58 -6.41
C SER A 99 -1.53 -0.08 -4.98
N GLY A 100 -0.58 -0.24 -4.07
CA GLY A 100 -0.58 0.54 -2.85
C GLY A 100 -0.52 2.04 -3.15
N SER A 101 -0.85 2.87 -2.16
CA SER A 101 -0.78 4.32 -2.29
C SER A 101 0.68 4.79 -2.38
N LEU A 102 1.02 5.48 -3.43
CA LEU A 102 2.38 5.91 -3.78
C LEU A 102 2.39 7.43 -4.01
N SER A 103 2.85 8.18 -3.01
CA SER A 103 2.82 9.64 -3.11
C SER A 103 3.96 10.20 -3.96
N HIS A 104 3.65 11.16 -4.84
CA HIS A 104 4.67 11.98 -5.47
C HIS A 104 5.43 12.78 -4.41
N GLY A 105 6.74 12.60 -4.37
CA GLY A 105 7.62 13.11 -3.30
C GLY A 105 8.22 11.98 -2.44
N ALA A 106 7.50 10.88 -2.22
CA ALA A 106 8.09 9.61 -1.80
C ALA A 106 8.77 8.91 -2.99
N LEU A 107 8.20 9.05 -4.19
CA LEU A 107 8.75 8.66 -5.49
C LEU A 107 9.02 9.90 -6.34
N SER A 108 9.86 9.76 -7.38
CA SER A 108 10.00 10.78 -8.43
C SER A 108 8.73 10.85 -9.30
N ALA A 109 8.58 11.94 -10.06
CA ALA A 109 7.46 12.12 -11.00
C ALA A 109 7.42 10.98 -12.02
N GLU A 110 8.58 10.63 -12.61
CA GLU A 110 8.71 9.59 -13.63
C GLU A 110 8.30 8.21 -13.09
N ALA A 111 8.77 7.84 -11.90
CA ALA A 111 8.41 6.57 -11.29
C ALA A 111 6.90 6.49 -10.99
N HIS A 112 6.32 7.60 -10.53
CA HIS A 112 4.89 7.69 -10.25
C HIS A 112 4.04 7.61 -11.53
N GLU A 113 4.48 8.24 -12.61
CA GLU A 113 3.82 8.18 -13.93
C GLU A 113 3.91 6.79 -14.55
N VAL A 114 5.10 6.18 -14.55
CA VAL A 114 5.33 4.84 -15.12
C VAL A 114 4.48 3.78 -14.41
N LEU A 115 4.33 3.87 -13.10
CA LEU A 115 3.45 2.97 -12.35
C LEU A 115 1.99 3.13 -12.76
N ALA A 116 1.51 4.36 -12.92
CA ALA A 116 0.14 4.62 -13.37
C ALA A 116 -0.09 4.08 -14.80
N ILE A 117 0.83 4.34 -15.71
CA ILE A 117 0.78 3.83 -17.09
C ILE A 117 0.76 2.29 -17.09
N GLY A 118 1.66 1.65 -16.32
CA GLY A 118 1.72 0.20 -16.24
C GLY A 118 0.41 -0.42 -15.75
N MET A 119 -0.17 0.14 -14.66
CA MET A 119 -1.44 -0.32 -14.13
C MET A 119 -2.60 -0.09 -15.10
N ASN A 120 -2.63 1.06 -15.78
CA ASN A 120 -3.67 1.34 -16.78
C ASN A 120 -3.61 0.39 -17.99
N ARG A 121 -2.40 0.03 -18.46
CA ARG A 121 -2.21 -0.93 -19.57
C ARG A 121 -2.78 -2.30 -19.25
N ILE A 122 -2.65 -2.78 -18.02
CA ILE A 122 -3.23 -4.06 -17.57
C ILE A 122 -4.68 -3.93 -17.09
N LYS A 123 -5.31 -2.77 -17.24
CA LYS A 123 -6.67 -2.44 -16.76
C LYS A 123 -6.84 -2.49 -15.25
N GLY A 124 -5.74 -2.55 -14.49
CA GLY A 124 -5.70 -2.37 -13.03
C GLY A 124 -5.83 -0.90 -12.64
N ALA A 125 -5.61 -0.60 -11.37
CA ALA A 125 -5.68 0.75 -10.84
C ALA A 125 -4.40 1.12 -10.09
N SER A 126 -3.86 2.32 -10.32
CA SER A 126 -2.85 2.91 -9.45
C SER A 126 -3.48 3.89 -8.48
N CYS A 127 -2.94 3.98 -7.26
CA CYS A 127 -3.34 4.98 -6.28
C CYS A 127 -2.32 6.12 -6.24
N SER A 128 -2.80 7.35 -6.40
CA SER A 128 -1.97 8.57 -6.42
C SER A 128 -1.20 8.83 -5.12
N GLY A 129 -1.63 8.24 -4.01
CA GLY A 129 -1.16 8.63 -2.67
C GLY A 129 -1.62 10.04 -2.29
N GLU A 130 -1.16 10.52 -1.14
CA GLU A 130 -1.59 11.78 -0.53
C GLU A 130 -0.89 13.05 -1.05
N GLY A 131 -0.14 12.94 -2.13
CA GLY A 131 0.67 14.05 -2.66
C GLY A 131 0.01 14.89 -3.75
N GLY A 132 -1.21 14.56 -4.13
CA GLY A 132 -1.83 15.13 -5.33
C GLY A 132 -1.23 14.57 -6.62
N GLU A 133 -1.64 15.13 -7.74
CA GLU A 133 -1.21 14.69 -9.06
C GLU A 133 -1.24 15.86 -10.05
N ASP A 134 -0.25 15.98 -10.92
CA ASP A 134 -0.21 17.06 -11.92
C ASP A 134 -1.33 16.86 -12.95
N SER A 135 -2.10 17.92 -13.21
CA SER A 135 -3.23 17.89 -14.15
C SER A 135 -2.84 17.53 -15.60
N LYS A 136 -1.56 17.73 -15.98
CA LYS A 136 -1.05 17.26 -17.28
C LYS A 136 -1.25 15.75 -17.48
N ARG A 137 -1.27 14.97 -16.38
CA ARG A 137 -1.43 13.52 -16.38
C ARG A 137 -2.86 13.04 -16.65
N PHE A 138 -3.85 13.94 -16.56
CA PHE A 138 -5.26 13.60 -16.82
C PHE A 138 -5.56 13.51 -18.32
N LYS A 139 -4.64 13.98 -19.16
CA LYS A 139 -4.74 13.89 -20.61
C LYS A 139 -4.09 12.59 -21.10
N ILE A 140 -4.68 12.01 -22.15
CA ILE A 140 -4.09 10.87 -22.85
C ILE A 140 -2.80 11.32 -23.53
N LEU A 141 -1.76 10.53 -23.40
CA LEU A 141 -0.47 10.77 -24.04
C LEU A 141 -0.52 10.52 -25.55
N PRO A 142 0.39 11.11 -26.37
CA PRO A 142 0.39 10.93 -27.81
C PRO A 142 0.47 9.48 -28.30
N ASN A 143 1.03 8.59 -27.48
CA ASN A 143 1.12 7.15 -27.76
C ASN A 143 -0.13 6.36 -27.33
N GLY A 144 -1.18 7.02 -26.86
CA GLY A 144 -2.41 6.41 -26.37
C GLY A 144 -2.40 5.96 -24.92
N ASP A 145 -1.29 6.11 -24.20
CA ASP A 145 -1.21 5.77 -22.76
C ASP A 145 -1.93 6.80 -21.89
N SER A 146 -2.35 6.35 -20.74
CA SER A 146 -2.85 7.22 -19.67
C SER A 146 -1.91 7.18 -18.47
N ALA A 147 -1.42 8.35 -18.05
CA ALA A 147 -0.62 8.53 -16.83
C ALA A 147 -1.49 8.89 -15.61
N ASN A 148 -2.81 8.96 -15.76
CA ASN A 148 -3.74 9.27 -14.69
C ASN A 148 -3.86 8.11 -13.70
N SER A 149 -3.64 8.37 -12.42
CA SER A 149 -3.94 7.40 -11.37
C SER A 149 -5.46 7.29 -11.18
N ARG A 150 -6.01 6.09 -11.39
CA ARG A 150 -7.47 5.85 -11.33
C ARG A 150 -8.03 6.00 -9.92
N VAL A 151 -7.22 5.72 -8.89
CA VAL A 151 -7.57 5.93 -7.48
C VAL A 151 -6.89 7.21 -7.00
N LYS A 152 -7.66 8.16 -6.52
CA LYS A 152 -7.20 9.44 -5.97
C LYS A 152 -7.34 9.44 -4.45
N GLN A 153 -6.22 9.57 -3.74
CA GLN A 153 -6.23 9.54 -2.29
C GLN A 153 -6.41 10.93 -1.69
N ILE A 154 -7.22 11.01 -0.64
CA ILE A 154 -7.40 12.18 0.22
C ILE A 154 -6.95 11.81 1.62
N ALA A 155 -5.92 12.48 2.12
CA ALA A 155 -5.46 12.37 3.49
C ALA A 155 -5.85 13.60 4.30
N SER A 156 -5.57 13.54 5.60
CA SER A 156 -5.88 14.62 6.55
C SER A 156 -5.40 16.01 6.10
N ALA A 157 -4.18 16.10 5.56
CA ALA A 157 -3.61 17.39 5.12
C ALA A 157 -4.15 17.91 3.77
N ARG A 158 -4.94 17.11 3.02
CA ARG A 158 -5.52 17.52 1.71
C ARG A 158 -4.50 17.99 0.68
N PHE A 159 -3.24 17.53 0.74
CA PHE A 159 -2.21 17.97 -0.20
C PHE A 159 -2.59 17.69 -1.66
N GLY A 160 -2.68 18.76 -2.47
CA GLY A 160 -2.97 18.67 -3.90
C GLY A 160 -4.40 18.24 -4.25
N VAL A 161 -5.31 18.23 -3.28
CA VAL A 161 -6.73 17.91 -3.52
C VAL A 161 -7.43 19.14 -4.11
N THR A 162 -7.84 19.01 -5.36
CA THR A 162 -8.61 20.00 -6.11
C THR A 162 -9.84 19.36 -6.74
N VAL A 163 -10.81 20.15 -7.17
CA VAL A 163 -11.99 19.63 -7.88
C VAL A 163 -11.58 18.91 -9.17
N ASP A 164 -10.59 19.44 -9.91
CA ASP A 164 -10.05 18.79 -11.10
C ASP A 164 -9.44 17.43 -10.79
N TYR A 165 -8.64 17.35 -9.71
CA TYR A 165 -8.09 16.07 -9.23
C TYR A 165 -9.18 15.05 -8.93
N LEU A 166 -10.25 15.45 -8.20
CA LEU A 166 -11.34 14.57 -7.82
C LEU A 166 -12.19 14.14 -9.02
N ASN A 167 -12.46 15.03 -9.97
CA ASN A 167 -13.23 14.72 -11.16
C ASN A 167 -12.54 13.75 -12.12
N ASN A 168 -11.21 13.64 -12.04
CA ASN A 168 -10.42 12.69 -12.82
C ASN A 168 -10.20 11.33 -12.09
N ALA A 169 -10.95 11.05 -11.02
CA ALA A 169 -10.91 9.80 -10.28
C ALA A 169 -11.96 8.81 -10.77
N ASN A 170 -11.62 7.53 -10.85
CA ASN A 170 -12.57 6.41 -10.89
C ASN A 170 -12.94 5.96 -9.46
N GLU A 171 -12.02 6.16 -8.53
CA GLU A 171 -12.19 5.87 -7.12
C GLU A 171 -11.51 6.95 -6.28
N ILE A 172 -12.15 7.41 -5.22
CA ILE A 172 -11.61 8.36 -4.28
C ILE A 172 -11.38 7.63 -2.96
N GLU A 173 -10.13 7.56 -2.51
CA GLU A 173 -9.75 6.86 -1.29
C GLU A 173 -9.57 7.85 -0.14
N ILE A 174 -10.41 7.75 0.90
CA ILE A 174 -10.25 8.48 2.15
C ILE A 174 -9.23 7.72 3.01
N LYS A 175 -8.07 8.33 3.25
CA LYS A 175 -7.01 7.75 4.08
C LYS A 175 -7.23 8.12 5.54
N MET A 176 -7.66 7.16 6.37
CA MET A 176 -7.76 7.39 7.81
C MET A 176 -6.39 7.36 8.49
N ALA A 177 -5.56 6.37 8.16
CA ALA A 177 -4.21 6.22 8.68
C ALA A 177 -3.35 5.32 7.77
N GLN A 178 -2.12 5.00 8.20
CA GLN A 178 -1.19 4.10 7.49
C GLN A 178 -0.91 2.85 8.30
N GLY A 179 -1.10 1.68 7.71
CA GLY A 179 -0.88 0.39 8.37
C GLY A 179 0.58 0.10 8.71
N ALA A 180 1.53 0.60 7.91
CA ALA A 180 2.96 0.41 8.15
C ALA A 180 3.50 1.20 9.36
N LYS A 181 2.85 2.29 9.73
CA LYS A 181 3.24 3.16 10.85
C LYS A 181 2.01 3.81 11.50
N PRO A 182 1.14 3.01 12.15
CA PRO A 182 -0.03 3.54 12.83
C PRO A 182 0.38 4.59 13.87
N GLY A 183 -0.35 5.69 13.93
CA GLY A 183 -0.11 6.76 14.90
C GLY A 183 0.91 7.83 14.50
N GLU A 184 1.71 7.65 13.45
CA GLU A 184 2.69 8.67 13.00
C GLU A 184 2.18 9.58 11.87
N GLY A 185 1.26 9.08 11.05
CA GLY A 185 0.74 9.80 9.88
C GLY A 185 1.71 9.91 8.71
N GLY A 186 1.35 10.74 7.74
CA GLY A 186 2.16 11.06 6.57
C GLY A 186 3.19 12.15 6.88
N GLN A 187 4.41 11.98 6.40
CA GLN A 187 5.47 12.96 6.52
C GLN A 187 6.32 13.00 5.25
N LEU A 188 6.65 14.21 4.80
CA LEU A 188 7.65 14.45 3.77
C LEU A 188 8.68 15.44 4.30
N PRO A 189 9.96 15.03 4.47
CA PRO A 189 11.01 15.92 4.96
C PRO A 189 11.24 17.11 4.01
N GLY A 190 11.56 18.27 4.55
CA GLY A 190 11.70 19.50 3.80
C GLY A 190 12.68 19.41 2.62
N PHE A 191 13.80 18.69 2.76
CA PHE A 191 14.77 18.51 1.68
C PHE A 191 14.21 17.75 0.45
N LYS A 192 13.08 17.02 0.61
CA LYS A 192 12.35 16.38 -0.50
C LYS A 192 11.28 17.29 -1.11
N VAL A 193 10.94 18.39 -0.46
CA VAL A 193 9.90 19.32 -0.93
C VAL A 193 10.52 20.28 -1.96
N THR A 194 10.61 19.81 -3.21
CA THR A 194 11.06 20.58 -4.35
C THR A 194 10.03 21.65 -4.75
N LYS A 195 10.39 22.56 -5.66
CA LYS A 195 9.46 23.55 -6.23
C LYS A 195 8.22 22.88 -6.85
N GLU A 196 8.40 21.77 -7.56
CA GLU A 196 7.30 21.01 -8.17
C GLU A 196 6.36 20.44 -7.10
N ILE A 197 6.92 19.76 -6.08
CA ILE A 197 6.13 19.18 -5.00
C ILE A 197 5.41 20.27 -4.20
N ALA A 198 6.08 21.38 -3.91
CA ALA A 198 5.47 22.51 -3.24
C ALA A 198 4.27 23.09 -4.02
N ARG A 199 4.42 23.25 -5.34
CA ARG A 199 3.33 23.67 -6.23
C ARG A 199 2.15 22.68 -6.19
N LEU A 200 2.40 21.40 -6.34
CA LEU A 200 1.36 20.37 -6.36
C LEU A 200 0.63 20.25 -5.01
N ARG A 201 1.35 20.43 -3.92
CA ARG A 201 0.79 20.32 -2.56
C ARG A 201 0.28 21.64 -1.97
N HIS A 202 0.33 22.74 -2.75
CA HIS A 202 -0.02 24.07 -2.30
C HIS A 202 0.73 24.48 -1.03
N SER A 203 2.06 24.28 -1.04
CA SER A 203 2.93 24.48 0.13
C SER A 203 4.22 25.25 -0.24
N THR A 204 5.12 25.44 0.71
CA THR A 204 6.39 26.13 0.53
C THR A 204 7.54 25.14 0.32
N THR A 205 8.41 25.43 -0.66
CA THR A 205 9.63 24.67 -0.93
C THR A 205 10.53 24.60 0.30
N GLY A 206 11.08 23.41 0.59
CA GLY A 206 12.02 23.20 1.69
C GLY A 206 11.39 23.05 3.07
N VAL A 207 10.07 23.22 3.20
CA VAL A 207 9.37 23.06 4.48
C VAL A 207 8.87 21.62 4.62
N THR A 208 9.10 21.00 5.78
CA THR A 208 8.58 19.65 6.09
C THR A 208 7.06 19.66 6.10
N LEU A 209 6.47 18.68 5.42
CA LEU A 209 5.03 18.52 5.32
C LEU A 209 4.57 17.35 6.18
N ILE A 210 3.51 17.56 6.97
CA ILE A 210 2.93 16.57 7.87
C ILE A 210 1.44 16.42 7.55
N SER A 211 0.99 15.17 7.47
CA SER A 211 -0.42 14.79 7.37
C SER A 211 -0.76 13.99 8.63
N PRO A 212 -1.49 14.59 9.60
CA PRO A 212 -1.73 13.96 10.89
C PRO A 212 -2.48 12.62 10.80
N PRO A 213 -2.22 11.66 11.70
CA PRO A 213 -3.04 10.49 11.93
C PRO A 213 -3.89 10.67 13.22
N PRO A 214 -5.08 10.10 13.28
CA PRO A 214 -5.95 9.74 12.17
C PRO A 214 -6.36 10.96 11.35
N HIS A 215 -7.25 10.80 10.39
CA HIS A 215 -7.80 11.92 9.63
C HIS A 215 -8.40 12.95 10.60
N HIS A 216 -7.76 14.09 10.78
CA HIS A 216 -7.92 14.97 11.95
C HIS A 216 -9.26 15.70 12.06
N ASP A 217 -10.06 15.73 11.02
CA ASP A 217 -11.40 16.33 10.97
C ASP A 217 -12.52 15.28 10.93
N ILE A 218 -12.22 14.01 11.18
CA ILE A 218 -13.20 12.93 11.31
C ILE A 218 -13.11 12.36 12.73
N TYR A 219 -14.11 12.67 13.54
CA TYR A 219 -14.22 12.26 14.93
C TYR A 219 -15.34 11.25 15.17
N SER A 220 -16.25 11.08 14.19
CA SER A 220 -17.38 10.17 14.27
C SER A 220 -17.69 9.53 12.91
N ILE A 221 -18.57 8.53 12.90
CA ILE A 221 -19.06 7.93 11.66
C ILE A 221 -19.91 8.94 10.85
N GLU A 222 -20.55 9.86 11.52
CA GLU A 222 -21.35 10.93 10.90
C GLU A 222 -20.46 11.91 10.13
N ASP A 223 -19.31 12.30 10.69
CA ASP A 223 -18.33 13.14 9.99
C ASP A 223 -17.82 12.45 8.73
N LEU A 224 -17.53 11.15 8.84
CA LEU A 224 -17.12 10.34 7.70
C LEU A 224 -18.23 10.24 6.64
N ALA A 225 -19.48 10.03 7.05
CA ALA A 225 -20.63 9.97 6.16
C ALA A 225 -20.82 11.31 5.41
N GLN A 226 -20.61 12.43 6.09
CA GLN A 226 -20.65 13.76 5.49
C GLN A 226 -19.55 13.90 4.43
N LEU A 227 -18.31 13.52 4.73
CA LEU A 227 -17.22 13.59 3.75
C LEU A 227 -17.48 12.69 2.54
N ILE A 228 -17.99 11.47 2.75
CA ILE A 228 -18.38 10.57 1.66
C ILE A 228 -19.44 11.21 0.77
N TYR A 229 -20.46 11.81 1.40
CA TYR A 229 -21.52 12.51 0.69
C TYR A 229 -20.95 13.66 -0.16
N ASP A 230 -20.13 14.52 0.42
CA ASP A 230 -19.53 15.68 -0.27
C ASP A 230 -18.69 15.25 -1.48
N LEU A 231 -17.90 14.19 -1.33
CA LEU A 231 -17.09 13.64 -2.42
C LEU A 231 -17.96 13.09 -3.56
N LYS A 232 -19.09 12.45 -3.23
CA LYS A 232 -20.05 11.97 -4.23
C LYS A 232 -20.81 13.11 -4.91
N GLN A 233 -20.96 14.28 -4.28
CA GLN A 233 -21.51 15.48 -4.95
C GLN A 233 -20.50 16.04 -5.97
N ILE A 234 -19.20 16.00 -5.66
CA ILE A 234 -18.17 16.48 -6.58
C ILE A 234 -17.99 15.52 -7.77
N ASN A 235 -17.93 14.22 -7.51
CA ASN A 235 -17.80 13.20 -8.56
C ASN A 235 -18.77 12.02 -8.31
N PRO A 236 -20.03 12.12 -8.79
CA PRO A 236 -21.04 11.08 -8.58
C PRO A 236 -20.70 9.73 -9.23
N LYS A 237 -19.77 9.70 -10.19
CA LYS A 237 -19.37 8.49 -10.91
C LYS A 237 -18.26 7.73 -10.19
N ALA A 238 -17.49 8.40 -9.33
CA ALA A 238 -16.41 7.76 -8.60
C ALA A 238 -16.97 6.92 -7.43
N ARG A 239 -16.36 5.75 -7.21
CA ARG A 239 -16.54 5.00 -5.97
C ARG A 239 -15.78 5.72 -4.86
N VAL A 240 -16.31 5.69 -3.65
CA VAL A 240 -15.61 6.20 -2.47
C VAL A 240 -15.16 5.03 -1.62
N SER A 241 -13.86 4.89 -1.47
CA SER A 241 -13.23 3.89 -0.59
C SER A 241 -12.73 4.54 0.70
N VAL A 242 -12.77 3.77 1.78
CA VAL A 242 -12.23 4.19 3.08
C VAL A 242 -11.11 3.23 3.48
N LYS A 243 -9.90 3.77 3.60
CA LYS A 243 -8.73 3.01 4.02
C LYS A 243 -8.60 3.01 5.53
N LEU A 244 -8.81 1.84 6.11
CA LEU A 244 -8.66 1.55 7.53
C LEU A 244 -7.34 0.82 7.81
N VAL A 245 -6.92 0.84 9.06
CA VAL A 245 -5.71 0.15 9.53
C VAL A 245 -6.10 -1.06 10.35
N ALA A 246 -5.54 -2.23 10.01
CA ALA A 246 -5.72 -3.46 10.77
C ALA A 246 -5.26 -3.25 12.23
N SER A 247 -6.18 -3.44 13.15
CA SER A 247 -5.99 -3.33 14.60
C SER A 247 -7.12 -4.08 15.30
N SER A 248 -7.00 -4.31 16.60
CA SER A 248 -8.11 -4.86 17.39
C SER A 248 -9.31 -3.91 17.36
N GLY A 249 -10.51 -4.44 17.15
CA GLY A 249 -11.76 -3.66 17.04
C GLY A 249 -12.04 -3.09 15.64
N ILE A 250 -11.21 -3.40 14.64
CA ILE A 250 -11.38 -2.88 13.27
C ILE A 250 -12.71 -3.32 12.65
N GLY A 251 -13.25 -4.47 13.04
CA GLY A 251 -14.53 -4.95 12.55
C GLY A 251 -15.68 -4.02 12.91
N THR A 252 -15.73 -3.52 14.14
CA THR A 252 -16.74 -2.53 14.56
C THR A 252 -16.61 -1.23 13.77
N ILE A 253 -15.38 -0.77 13.52
CA ILE A 253 -15.13 0.42 12.70
C ILE A 253 -15.58 0.16 11.25
N ALA A 254 -15.28 -1.00 10.69
CA ALA A 254 -15.68 -1.37 9.33
C ALA A 254 -17.21 -1.41 9.19
N ALA A 255 -17.94 -1.94 10.17
CA ALA A 255 -19.40 -1.90 10.19
C ALA A 255 -19.94 -0.46 10.20
N GLY A 256 -19.33 0.44 10.97
CA GLY A 256 -19.66 1.87 10.94
C GLY A 256 -19.40 2.52 9.57
N VAL A 257 -18.27 2.22 8.95
CA VAL A 257 -17.91 2.72 7.61
C VAL A 257 -18.90 2.20 6.54
N ALA A 258 -19.32 0.96 6.64
CA ALA A 258 -20.35 0.42 5.76
C ALA A 258 -21.70 1.17 5.94
N LYS A 259 -22.10 1.47 7.18
CA LYS A 259 -23.28 2.30 7.46
C LYS A 259 -23.15 3.73 6.93
N ALA A 260 -21.94 4.29 6.91
CA ALA A 260 -21.64 5.59 6.30
C ALA A 260 -21.71 5.58 4.76
N LYS A 261 -22.07 4.43 4.14
CA LYS A 261 -22.24 4.24 2.69
C LYS A 261 -20.97 4.40 1.88
N ALA A 262 -19.82 3.99 2.41
CA ALA A 262 -18.63 3.77 1.61
C ALA A 262 -18.88 2.62 0.61
N ASP A 263 -18.38 2.78 -0.61
CA ASP A 263 -18.50 1.73 -1.65
C ASP A 263 -17.49 0.61 -1.45
N ILE A 264 -16.33 0.93 -0.85
CA ILE A 264 -15.22 0.01 -0.61
C ILE A 264 -14.62 0.29 0.77
N ILE A 265 -14.24 -0.76 1.47
CA ILE A 265 -13.44 -0.70 2.70
C ILE A 265 -12.11 -1.38 2.43
N LEU A 266 -11.00 -0.62 2.51
CA LEU A 266 -9.66 -1.13 2.34
C LEU A 266 -9.01 -1.37 3.70
N ILE A 267 -8.65 -2.60 4.02
CA ILE A 267 -7.93 -2.95 5.24
C ILE A 267 -6.43 -2.98 4.96
N SER A 268 -5.70 -2.05 5.56
CA SER A 268 -4.25 -1.91 5.41
C SER A 268 -3.52 -2.54 6.59
N GLY A 269 -2.47 -3.30 6.30
CA GLY A 269 -1.61 -3.94 7.31
C GLY A 269 -0.21 -3.33 7.40
N HIS A 270 0.68 -3.99 8.15
CA HIS A 270 2.04 -3.55 8.42
C HIS A 270 2.97 -3.55 7.19
N SER A 271 2.63 -4.29 6.15
CA SER A 271 3.47 -4.46 4.95
C SER A 271 3.31 -3.26 4.01
N GLY A 272 3.96 -2.16 4.27
CA GLY A 272 3.93 -1.00 3.40
C GLY A 272 5.22 -0.20 3.47
N GLY A 273 5.57 0.47 2.36
CA GLY A 273 6.64 1.45 2.32
C GLY A 273 6.18 2.80 2.87
N THR A 274 7.14 3.67 3.17
CA THR A 274 6.88 5.05 3.61
C THR A 274 7.98 5.96 3.13
N GLY A 275 7.63 7.23 2.83
CA GLY A 275 8.60 8.24 2.42
C GLY A 275 9.52 8.71 3.52
N ALA A 276 9.11 8.60 4.79
CA ALA A 276 9.90 8.86 5.98
C ALA A 276 9.26 8.17 7.19
N SER A 277 10.02 7.36 7.91
CA SER A 277 9.64 6.79 9.20
C SER A 277 10.83 6.11 9.86
N PRO A 278 10.92 6.09 11.20
CA PRO A 278 11.88 5.25 11.91
C PRO A 278 11.67 3.76 11.56
N GLN A 279 12.76 3.03 11.41
CA GLN A 279 12.68 1.60 11.10
C GLN A 279 11.98 0.78 12.20
N THR A 280 12.07 1.24 13.43
CA THR A 280 11.37 0.64 14.57
C THR A 280 9.86 0.68 14.41
N SER A 281 9.30 1.81 13.96
CA SER A 281 7.87 1.94 13.68
C SER A 281 7.42 0.99 12.58
N ILE A 282 8.16 0.93 11.46
CA ILE A 282 7.85 0.03 10.33
C ILE A 282 7.89 -1.44 10.76
N LYS A 283 8.81 -1.80 11.66
CA LYS A 283 8.99 -3.19 12.09
C LYS A 283 7.99 -3.64 13.16
N TYR A 284 7.55 -2.75 14.04
CA TYR A 284 6.87 -3.15 15.28
C TYR A 284 5.51 -2.52 15.53
N ALA A 285 5.12 -1.47 14.81
CA ALA A 285 3.90 -0.74 15.12
C ALA A 285 2.64 -1.30 14.44
N GLY A 286 2.75 -1.85 13.23
CA GLY A 286 1.61 -2.38 12.48
C GLY A 286 1.35 -3.86 12.72
N VAL A 287 0.14 -4.31 12.37
CA VAL A 287 -0.27 -5.72 12.43
C VAL A 287 -0.58 -6.26 11.02
N PRO A 288 -0.61 -7.59 10.82
CA PRO A 288 -0.96 -8.18 9.53
C PRO A 288 -2.38 -7.80 9.09
N TRP A 289 -2.56 -7.45 7.80
CA TRP A 289 -3.87 -7.12 7.23
C TRP A 289 -4.83 -8.33 7.27
N GLU A 290 -4.30 -9.53 7.23
CA GLU A 290 -5.06 -10.78 7.28
C GLU A 290 -5.90 -10.88 8.56
N MET A 291 -5.36 -10.42 9.68
CA MET A 291 -6.10 -10.38 10.95
C MET A 291 -7.25 -9.38 10.88
N GLY A 292 -6.96 -8.15 10.44
CA GLY A 292 -7.97 -7.10 10.34
C GLY A 292 -9.06 -7.42 9.33
N LEU A 293 -8.71 -7.99 8.17
CA LEU A 293 -9.69 -8.41 7.18
C LEU A 293 -10.62 -9.51 7.70
N THR A 294 -10.06 -10.48 8.42
CA THR A 294 -10.84 -11.58 9.00
C THR A 294 -11.84 -11.04 10.02
N GLU A 295 -11.40 -10.16 10.94
CA GLU A 295 -12.27 -9.53 11.92
C GLU A 295 -13.38 -8.70 11.24
N ALA A 296 -13.01 -7.85 10.26
CA ALA A 296 -13.96 -7.02 9.54
C ALA A 296 -15.02 -7.84 8.75
N ASN A 297 -14.62 -9.00 8.22
CA ASN A 297 -15.54 -9.87 7.47
C ASN A 297 -16.47 -10.71 8.38
N GLN A 298 -16.09 -10.92 9.64
CA GLN A 298 -16.90 -11.69 10.59
C GLN A 298 -17.98 -10.85 11.27
N ILE A 299 -17.84 -9.54 11.33
CA ILE A 299 -18.80 -8.59 11.87
C ILE A 299 -19.70 -8.03 10.77
#